data_387e9f663a03d7f1ca57c5803ff0836d
#
_entry.id   387e9f663a03d7f1ca57c5803ff0836d
#
_cell.length_a   1.000
_cell.length_b   1.000
_cell.length_c   1.000
_cell.angle_alpha   90.00
_cell.angle_beta   90.00
_cell.angle_gamma   90.00
#
_symmetry.space_group_name_H-M   'P 1'
#
loop_
_entity.id
_entity.type
_entity.pdbx_description
1 polymer ?
#
loop_
_entity_poly.entity_id
_entity_poly.type
_entity_poly.pdbx_seq_one_letter_code
_entity_poly.pdbx_strand_id
1 'polypeptide(L)'
;MVYTIDEIKAKIIPIAKQYNVSKVYLFGSYARGEEDENSDIDIALEIRDESQYMDVYGILSRVFNCDVDILLVNDLLNSRTNIGTLVKKNFLHDRVLLYHK
;
A
#
# COMPACT_ATOMS: atom_id res chain seq x y z
N MET A 1 -5.30 -6.20 16.61
CA MET A 1 -3.98 -5.57 16.78
C MET A 1 -3.84 -4.43 15.79
N VAL A 2 -3.47 -3.26 16.28
CA VAL A 2 -3.27 -2.07 15.44
C VAL A 2 -1.77 -1.85 15.27
N TYR A 3 -1.32 -1.69 14.03
CA TYR A 3 0.08 -1.43 13.73
C TYR A 3 0.37 0.08 13.77
N THR A 4 1.58 0.45 14.17
CA THR A 4 2.07 1.81 13.96
C THR A 4 2.60 1.93 12.52
N ILE A 5 2.73 3.16 12.03
CA ILE A 5 3.33 3.40 10.70
C ILE A 5 4.75 2.85 10.65
N ASP A 6 5.52 3.00 11.73
CA ASP A 6 6.88 2.46 11.81
C ASP A 6 6.92 0.94 11.73
N GLU A 7 5.96 0.26 12.36
CA GLU A 7 5.84 -1.20 12.28
C GLU A 7 5.50 -1.66 10.86
N ILE A 8 4.57 -0.97 10.21
CA ILE A 8 4.20 -1.24 8.81
C ILE A 8 5.42 -1.06 7.91
N LYS A 9 6.12 0.04 8.07
CA LYS A 9 7.33 0.37 7.32
C LYS A 9 8.41 -0.69 7.49
N ALA A 10 8.64 -1.14 8.72
CA ALA A 10 9.66 -2.14 9.02
C ALA A 10 9.37 -3.50 8.34
N LYS A 11 8.09 -3.84 8.17
CA LYS A 11 7.69 -5.08 7.48
C LYS A 11 7.79 -4.96 5.96
N ILE A 12 7.55 -3.77 5.42
CA ILE A 12 7.47 -3.54 3.98
C ILE A 12 8.85 -3.35 3.35
N ILE A 13 9.76 -2.64 3.99
CA ILE A 13 11.05 -2.27 3.40
C ILE A 13 11.86 -3.47 2.90
N PRO A 14 12.03 -4.57 3.67
CA PRO A 14 12.79 -5.72 3.17
C PRO A 14 12.18 -6.34 1.92
N ILE A 15 10.85 -6.39 1.86
CA ILE A 15 10.12 -6.95 0.72
C ILE A 15 10.28 -6.06 -0.50
N ALA A 16 10.14 -4.75 -0.32
CA ALA A 16 10.31 -3.78 -1.40
C ALA A 16 11.72 -3.84 -2.01
N LYS A 17 12.74 -4.01 -1.17
CA LYS A 17 14.11 -4.17 -1.63
C LYS A 17 14.34 -5.47 -2.39
N GLN A 18 13.77 -6.55 -1.89
CA GLN A 18 13.92 -7.89 -2.49
C GLN A 18 13.32 -7.93 -3.90
N TYR A 19 12.18 -7.30 -4.10
CA TYR A 19 11.44 -7.32 -5.38
C TYR A 19 11.66 -6.07 -6.21
N ASN A 20 12.62 -5.24 -5.84
CA ASN A 20 13.00 -4.05 -6.61
C ASN A 20 11.81 -3.10 -6.85
N VAL A 21 10.97 -2.95 -5.83
CA VAL A 21 9.85 -2.00 -5.85
C VAL A 21 10.41 -0.58 -5.82
N SER A 22 9.90 0.30 -6.67
CA SER A 22 10.40 1.68 -6.76
C SER A 22 9.93 2.55 -5.61
N LYS A 23 8.63 2.47 -5.28
CA LYS A 23 8.03 3.23 -4.18
C LYS A 23 6.90 2.45 -3.54
N VAL A 24 6.70 2.68 -2.23
CA VAL A 24 5.56 2.14 -1.49
C VAL A 24 4.91 3.29 -0.72
N TYR A 25 3.61 3.42 -0.89
CA TYR A 25 2.81 4.42 -0.18
C TYR A 25 1.79 3.74 0.73
N LEU A 26 1.54 4.37 1.87
CA LEU A 26 0.41 4.05 2.74
C LEU A 26 -0.67 5.11 2.51
N PHE A 27 -1.92 4.70 2.44
CA PHE A 27 -3.04 5.63 2.36
C PHE A 27 -4.23 5.09 3.16
N GLY A 28 -5.37 5.77 3.13
CA GLY A 28 -6.54 5.34 3.87
C GLY A 28 -6.46 5.64 5.36
N SER A 29 -7.19 4.87 6.18
CA SER A 29 -7.35 5.15 7.61
C SER A 29 -6.03 5.16 8.37
N TYR A 30 -5.12 4.24 8.08
CA TYR A 30 -3.81 4.21 8.74
C TYR A 30 -2.99 5.47 8.45
N ALA A 31 -3.05 5.97 7.21
CA ALA A 31 -2.33 7.19 6.85
C ALA A 31 -2.92 8.44 7.51
N ARG A 32 -4.24 8.44 7.74
CA ARG A 32 -4.94 9.54 8.39
C ARG A 32 -4.87 9.52 9.92
N GLY A 33 -4.37 8.43 10.50
CA GLY A 33 -4.39 8.26 11.95
C GLY A 33 -5.77 7.93 12.51
N GLU A 34 -6.64 7.39 11.68
CA GLU A 34 -8.02 7.02 12.04
C GLU A 34 -8.22 5.50 12.17
N GLU A 35 -7.13 4.74 12.18
CA GLU A 35 -7.18 3.28 12.22
C GLU A 35 -7.72 2.76 13.55
N ASP A 36 -8.42 1.63 13.46
CA ASP A 36 -8.86 0.83 14.59
C ASP A 36 -8.60 -0.66 14.32
N GLU A 37 -9.04 -1.54 15.22
CA GLU A 37 -8.81 -2.99 15.10
C GLU A 37 -9.45 -3.61 13.86
N ASN A 38 -10.42 -2.94 13.25
CA ASN A 38 -11.13 -3.41 12.06
C ASN A 38 -10.64 -2.75 10.77
N SER A 39 -9.65 -1.86 10.85
CA SER A 39 -9.13 -1.16 9.68
C SER A 39 -8.24 -2.06 8.84
N ASP A 40 -8.38 -1.95 7.51
CA ASP A 40 -7.49 -2.57 6.56
C ASP A 40 -6.26 -1.67 6.36
N ILE A 41 -5.15 -2.28 6.00
CA ILE A 41 -3.96 -1.53 5.59
C ILE A 41 -4.02 -1.31 4.09
N ASP A 42 -4.03 -0.06 3.65
CA ASP A 42 -4.11 0.31 2.24
C ASP A 42 -2.73 0.72 1.74
N ILE A 43 -2.20 -0.05 0.80
CA ILE A 43 -0.85 0.14 0.26
C ILE A 43 -0.93 0.32 -1.25
N ALA A 44 -0.15 1.27 -1.77
CA ALA A 44 0.03 1.46 -3.20
C ALA A 44 1.50 1.26 -3.56
N LEU A 45 1.74 0.44 -4.58
CA LEU A 45 3.08 0.10 -5.05
C LEU A 45 3.37 0.75 -6.40
N GLU A 46 4.57 1.28 -6.53
CA GLU A 46 5.13 1.66 -7.82
C GLU A 46 6.18 0.62 -8.19
N ILE A 47 5.86 -0.24 -9.15
CA ILE A 47 6.71 -1.35 -9.61
C ILE A 47 6.96 -1.19 -11.10
N ARG A 48 8.21 -1.31 -11.53
CA ARG A 48 8.56 -1.31 -12.95
C ARG A 48 8.11 -2.58 -13.65
N ASP A 49 8.38 -3.72 -13.02
CA ASP A 49 8.02 -5.02 -13.57
C ASP A 49 6.75 -5.53 -12.88
N GLU A 50 5.60 -5.25 -13.49
CA GLU A 50 4.31 -5.64 -12.94
C GLU A 50 4.11 -7.15 -12.86
N SER A 51 4.95 -7.95 -13.53
CA SER A 51 4.90 -9.41 -13.40
C SER A 51 5.19 -9.89 -11.99
N GLN A 52 5.88 -9.07 -11.19
CA GLN A 52 6.20 -9.39 -9.80
C GLN A 52 5.09 -8.99 -8.81
N TYR A 53 4.04 -8.31 -9.29
CA TYR A 53 2.97 -7.80 -8.42
C TYR A 53 2.32 -8.92 -7.59
N MET A 54 2.01 -10.06 -8.21
CA MET A 54 1.35 -11.16 -7.50
C MET A 54 2.24 -11.77 -6.41
N ASP A 55 3.55 -11.82 -6.63
CA ASP A 55 4.49 -12.31 -5.62
C ASP A 55 4.54 -11.36 -4.42
N VAL A 56 4.66 -10.07 -4.68
CA VAL A 56 4.66 -9.03 -3.64
C VAL A 56 3.33 -9.03 -2.89
N TYR A 57 2.22 -9.11 -3.62
CA TYR A 57 0.88 -9.20 -3.04
C TYR A 57 0.78 -10.36 -2.05
N GLY A 58 1.20 -11.55 -2.49
CA GLY A 58 1.12 -12.75 -1.65
C GLY A 58 1.94 -12.63 -0.38
N ILE A 59 3.15 -12.08 -0.46
CA ILE A 59 4.03 -11.93 0.69
C ILE A 59 3.48 -10.86 1.65
N LEU A 60 3.10 -9.69 1.15
CA LEU A 60 2.57 -8.62 1.99
C LEU A 60 1.28 -9.02 2.69
N SER A 61 0.42 -9.79 2.01
CA SER A 61 -0.82 -10.28 2.60
C SER A 61 -0.58 -11.23 3.78
N ARG A 62 0.59 -11.87 3.85
CA ARG A 62 0.92 -12.85 4.89
C ARG A 62 1.70 -12.27 6.06
N VAL A 63 2.39 -11.14 5.88
CA VAL A 63 3.21 -10.57 6.97
C VAL A 63 2.42 -9.74 7.96
N PHE A 64 1.18 -9.39 7.62
CA PHE A 64 0.29 -8.65 8.51
C PHE A 64 -0.82 -9.55 9.03
N ASN A 65 -1.27 -9.29 10.27
CA ASN A 65 -2.37 -10.03 10.92
C ASN A 65 -3.73 -9.36 10.69
N CYS A 66 -3.87 -8.60 9.62
CA CYS A 66 -5.12 -7.97 9.21
C CYS A 66 -5.19 -7.95 7.69
N ASP A 67 -6.32 -7.57 7.15
CA ASP A 67 -6.49 -7.45 5.71
C ASP A 67 -5.63 -6.32 5.16
N VAL A 68 -5.02 -6.55 4.02
CA VAL A 68 -4.17 -5.58 3.33
C VAL A 68 -4.67 -5.44 1.90
N ASP A 69 -5.01 -4.21 1.53
CA ASP A 69 -5.35 -3.88 0.15
C ASP A 69 -4.09 -3.36 -0.53
N ILE A 70 -3.69 -4.01 -1.61
CA ILE A 70 -2.46 -3.69 -2.32
C ILE A 70 -2.80 -3.33 -3.75
N LEU A 71 -2.56 -2.09 -4.11
CA LEU A 71 -2.89 -1.54 -5.42
C LEU A 71 -1.62 -1.06 -6.11
N LEU A 72 -1.66 -1.03 -7.44
CA LEU A 72 -0.59 -0.42 -8.22
C LEU A 72 -0.88 1.08 -8.38
N VAL A 73 0.12 1.92 -8.13
CA VAL A 73 0.00 3.37 -8.31
C VAL A 73 -0.48 3.69 -9.73
N ASN A 74 0.05 2.99 -10.72
CA ASN A 74 -0.31 3.22 -12.12
C ASN A 74 -1.81 2.99 -12.36
N ASP A 75 -2.37 1.93 -11.79
CA ASP A 75 -3.80 1.63 -11.92
C ASP A 75 -4.65 2.68 -11.22
N LEU A 76 -4.22 3.12 -10.03
CA LEU A 76 -4.91 4.17 -9.29
C LEU A 76 -4.97 5.48 -10.09
N LEU A 77 -3.83 5.91 -10.64
CA LEU A 77 -3.75 7.17 -11.36
C LEU A 77 -4.50 7.16 -12.69
N ASN A 78 -4.71 6.00 -13.28
CA ASN A 78 -5.38 5.84 -14.57
C ASN A 78 -6.84 5.38 -14.44
N SER A 79 -7.37 5.30 -13.23
CA SER A 79 -8.76 4.86 -13.02
C SER A 79 -9.76 5.87 -13.58
N ARG A 80 -10.79 5.37 -14.28
CA ARG A 80 -11.85 6.18 -14.90
C ARG A 80 -13.24 5.84 -14.37
N THR A 81 -13.34 4.87 -13.45
CA THR A 81 -14.60 4.54 -12.80
C THR A 81 -14.89 5.52 -11.67
N ASN A 82 -16.16 5.67 -11.27
CA ASN A 82 -16.53 6.54 -10.15
C ASN A 82 -15.86 6.09 -8.85
N ILE A 83 -15.86 4.78 -8.58
CA ILE A 83 -15.24 4.20 -7.39
C ILE A 83 -13.72 4.40 -7.46
N GLY A 84 -13.11 4.09 -8.60
CA GLY A 84 -11.68 4.27 -8.79
C GLY A 84 -11.25 5.73 -8.69
N THR A 85 -12.08 6.67 -9.15
CA THR A 85 -11.79 8.11 -9.03
C THR A 85 -11.80 8.54 -7.56
N LEU A 86 -12.72 8.01 -6.76
CA LEU A 86 -12.77 8.29 -5.32
C LEU A 86 -11.53 7.73 -4.62
N VAL A 87 -11.14 6.50 -4.92
CA VAL A 87 -9.94 5.87 -4.34
C VAL A 87 -8.70 6.67 -4.73
N LYS A 88 -8.58 7.07 -5.98
CA LYS A 88 -7.49 7.92 -6.47
C LYS A 88 -7.40 9.23 -5.69
N LYS A 89 -8.53 9.90 -5.49
CA LYS A 89 -8.60 11.16 -4.73
C LYS A 89 -8.13 10.95 -3.30
N ASN A 90 -8.60 9.89 -2.64
CA ASN A 90 -8.20 9.56 -1.28
C ASN A 90 -6.71 9.26 -1.21
N PHE A 91 -6.18 8.49 -2.18
CA PHE A 91 -4.76 8.19 -2.25
C PHE A 91 -3.91 9.46 -2.37
N LEU A 92 -4.25 10.34 -3.29
CA LEU A 92 -3.49 11.58 -3.51
C LEU A 92 -3.53 12.51 -2.30
N HIS A 93 -4.64 12.51 -1.56
CA HIS A 93 -4.81 13.34 -0.37
C HIS A 93 -4.09 12.75 0.84
N ASP A 94 -4.19 11.44 1.06
CA ASP A 94 -3.80 10.79 2.30
C ASP A 94 -2.40 10.18 2.26
N ARG A 95 -1.82 9.97 1.08
CA ARG A 95 -0.62 9.16 0.90
C ARG A 95 0.55 9.57 1.78
N VAL A 96 1.19 8.56 2.36
CA VAL A 96 2.44 8.68 3.11
C VAL A 96 3.47 7.78 2.43
N LEU A 97 4.60 8.34 2.05
CA LEU A 97 5.67 7.56 1.43
C LEU A 97 6.35 6.71 2.50
N LEU A 98 6.27 5.38 2.35
CA LEU A 98 6.92 4.45 3.27
C LEU A 98 8.31 4.06 2.81
N TYR A 99 8.52 3.97 1.50
CA TYR A 99 9.78 3.52 0.92
C TYR A 99 9.94 4.10 -0.48
N HIS A 100 11.15 4.49 -0.81
CA HIS A 100 11.54 4.77 -2.19
C HIS A 100 12.94 4.23 -2.45
N LYS A 101 13.12 3.77 -3.66
CA LYS A 101 14.38 3.23 -4.11
C LYS A 101 15.46 4.30 -4.27
#